data_42ccd750df8ea1b7493a9fcf1bde949f
#
_entry.id   42ccd750df8ea1b7493a9fcf1bde949f
#
_cell.length_a   1.000
_cell.length_b   1.000
_cell.length_c   1.000
_cell.angle_alpha   90.00
_cell.angle_beta   90.00
_cell.angle_gamma   90.00
#
_symmetry.space_group_name_H-M   'P 1'
#
loop_
_entity.id
_entity.type
_entity.pdbx_description
1 polymer ?
#
loop_
_entity_poly.entity_id
_entity_poly.type
_entity_poly.pdbx_seq_one_letter_code
_entity_poly.pdbx_strand_id
1 'polypeptide(L)'
;WNQTADALSGDDLRNTFSEMHQQKRYRKLLMMVETCFSGGVVEACEGIPGLLFFTAANGDETSKADIFNEELNVWMSNRFTSTCIEQLSAQPDISLRDLYYRLFINTVGSHVMVYNAPFYGNMYQQNMGEFIQFR
;
A
#
# COMPACT_ATOMS: atom_id res chain seq x y z
N TRP A 1 -23.26 6.12 -12.75
CA TRP A 1 -21.85 6.28 -13.10
C TRP A 1 -21.48 5.15 -14.04
N ASN A 2 -21.35 5.47 -15.32
CA ASN A 2 -20.83 4.54 -16.32
C ASN A 2 -19.32 4.45 -16.13
N GLN A 3 -18.86 3.46 -15.38
CA GLN A 3 -17.44 3.12 -15.34
C GLN A 3 -17.12 2.29 -16.58
N THR A 4 -16.86 2.95 -17.66
CA THR A 4 -16.41 2.31 -18.89
C THR A 4 -14.98 2.75 -19.18
N ALA A 5 -14.14 1.78 -19.41
CA ALA A 5 -12.85 1.81 -20.11
C ALA A 5 -11.59 2.23 -19.34
N ASP A 6 -11.64 2.97 -18.23
CA ASP A 6 -10.42 3.48 -17.57
C ASP A 6 -10.18 2.90 -16.16
N ALA A 7 -10.83 1.80 -15.80
CA ALA A 7 -10.61 1.13 -14.52
C ALA A 7 -9.38 0.22 -14.58
N LEU A 8 -8.45 0.43 -13.65
CA LEU A 8 -7.27 -0.43 -13.49
C LEU A 8 -7.67 -1.74 -12.81
N SER A 9 -7.46 -2.87 -13.48
CA SER A 9 -7.74 -4.20 -12.94
C SER A 9 -6.52 -4.81 -12.25
N GLY A 10 -6.75 -5.87 -11.44
CA GLY A 10 -5.66 -6.66 -10.86
C GLY A 10 -4.76 -7.29 -11.94
N ASP A 11 -5.34 -7.70 -13.07
CA ASP A 11 -4.58 -8.26 -14.20
C ASP A 11 -3.69 -7.20 -14.87
N ASP A 12 -4.18 -5.96 -15.00
CA ASP A 12 -3.38 -4.84 -15.51
C ASP A 12 -2.17 -4.57 -14.61
N LEU A 13 -2.38 -4.58 -13.30
CA LEU A 13 -1.29 -4.44 -12.32
C LEU A 13 -0.30 -5.59 -12.43
N ARG A 14 -0.79 -6.83 -12.48
CA ARG A 14 0.06 -8.02 -12.63
C ARG A 14 0.92 -7.94 -13.88
N ASN A 15 0.33 -7.63 -15.02
CA ASN A 15 1.03 -7.51 -16.29
C ASN A 15 2.11 -6.42 -16.24
N THR A 16 1.76 -5.26 -15.69
CA THR A 16 2.68 -4.13 -15.56
C THR A 16 3.87 -4.47 -14.64
N PHE A 17 3.62 -4.98 -13.44
CA PHE A 17 4.70 -5.32 -12.51
C PHE A 17 5.54 -6.49 -12.96
N SER A 18 4.94 -7.49 -13.64
CA SER A 18 5.68 -8.59 -14.24
C SER A 18 6.62 -8.09 -15.32
N GLU A 19 6.16 -7.19 -16.18
CA GLU A 19 6.99 -6.57 -17.21
C GLU A 19 8.12 -5.73 -16.60
N MET A 20 7.81 -4.92 -15.59
CA MET A 20 8.84 -4.16 -14.87
C MET A 20 9.92 -5.06 -14.29
N HIS A 21 9.53 -6.19 -13.71
CA HIS A 21 10.48 -7.16 -13.18
C HIS A 21 11.33 -7.78 -14.28
N GLN A 22 10.74 -8.23 -15.39
CA GLN A 22 11.44 -8.82 -16.55
C GLN A 22 12.43 -7.84 -17.17
N GLN A 23 12.07 -6.57 -17.22
CA GLN A 23 12.92 -5.50 -17.73
C GLN A 23 13.93 -4.96 -16.69
N LYS A 24 14.01 -5.55 -15.51
CA LYS A 24 14.91 -5.14 -14.41
C LYS A 24 14.76 -3.67 -14.02
N ARG A 25 13.52 -3.18 -13.97
CA ARG A 25 13.21 -1.79 -13.61
C ARG A 25 13.32 -1.52 -12.11
N TYR A 26 13.28 -2.56 -11.28
CA TYR A 26 13.46 -2.48 -9.83
C TYR A 26 14.19 -3.72 -9.30
N ARG A 27 14.79 -3.60 -8.14
CA ARG A 27 15.25 -4.72 -7.32
C ARG A 27 14.22 -5.04 -6.24
N LYS A 28 13.73 -4.00 -5.58
CA LYS A 28 12.66 -4.06 -4.59
C LYS A 28 11.66 -2.94 -4.88
N LEU A 29 10.37 -3.26 -4.82
CA LEU A 29 9.29 -2.33 -5.03
C LEU A 29 8.29 -2.46 -3.88
N LEU A 30 8.07 -1.37 -3.16
CA LEU A 30 7.06 -1.26 -2.13
C LEU A 30 5.88 -0.46 -2.66
N MET A 31 4.70 -1.07 -2.63
CA MET A 31 3.43 -0.44 -3.00
C MET A 31 2.54 -0.28 -1.77
N MET A 32 2.07 0.93 -1.55
CA MET A 32 1.03 1.21 -0.56
C MET A 32 -0.28 1.47 -1.28
N VAL A 33 -1.30 0.68 -0.96
CA VAL A 33 -2.58 0.71 -1.66
C VAL A 33 -3.69 1.06 -0.69
N GLU A 34 -4.33 2.19 -0.93
CA GLU A 34 -5.47 2.65 -0.16
C GLU A 34 -6.71 2.76 -1.03
N THR A 35 -7.48 1.70 -1.07
CA THR A 35 -8.79 1.62 -1.69
C THR A 35 -9.65 0.61 -0.94
N CYS A 36 -10.96 0.72 -1.09
CA CYS A 36 -11.86 -0.34 -0.65
C CYS A 36 -11.49 -1.65 -1.35
N PHE A 37 -11.56 -2.74 -0.63
CA PHE A 37 -11.19 -4.07 -1.14
C PHE A 37 -9.76 -4.15 -1.71
N SER A 38 -8.84 -3.37 -1.13
CA SER A 38 -7.46 -3.25 -1.64
C SER A 38 -6.71 -4.58 -1.69
N GLY A 39 -6.98 -5.50 -0.76
CA GLY A 39 -6.43 -6.84 -0.80
C GLY A 39 -6.77 -7.59 -2.08
N GLY A 40 -8.05 -7.57 -2.49
CA GLY A 40 -8.50 -8.22 -3.73
C GLY A 40 -7.83 -7.67 -4.99
N VAL A 41 -7.50 -6.38 -5.00
CA VAL A 41 -6.82 -5.76 -6.15
C VAL A 41 -5.38 -6.29 -6.29
N VAL A 42 -4.69 -6.51 -5.18
CA VAL A 42 -3.26 -6.87 -5.20
C VAL A 42 -2.99 -8.37 -5.18
N GLU A 43 -3.98 -9.21 -4.86
CA GLU A 43 -3.85 -10.68 -4.87
C GLU A 43 -3.42 -11.22 -6.24
N ALA A 44 -3.85 -10.58 -7.32
CA ALA A 44 -3.44 -10.94 -8.67
C ALA A 44 -1.92 -10.83 -8.90
N CYS A 45 -1.22 -10.03 -8.10
CA CYS A 45 0.22 -9.80 -8.20
C CYS A 45 1.05 -10.76 -7.33
N GLU A 46 0.43 -11.72 -6.68
CA GLU A 46 1.15 -12.72 -5.88
C GLU A 46 2.13 -13.52 -6.75
N GLY A 47 3.31 -13.74 -6.22
CA GLY A 47 4.38 -14.47 -6.90
C GLY A 47 5.37 -13.60 -7.67
N ILE A 48 5.14 -12.31 -7.86
CA ILE A 48 6.08 -11.42 -8.55
C ILE A 48 7.28 -11.12 -7.64
N PRO A 49 8.51 -11.48 -8.03
CA PRO A 49 9.67 -11.30 -7.16
C PRO A 49 9.98 -9.84 -6.85
N GLY A 50 10.38 -9.57 -5.61
CA GLY A 50 10.81 -8.25 -5.16
C GLY A 50 9.72 -7.23 -4.94
N LEU A 51 8.45 -7.62 -5.08
CA LEU A 51 7.27 -6.76 -4.89
C LEU A 51 6.62 -7.03 -3.53
N LEU A 52 6.31 -5.96 -2.80
CA LEU A 52 5.63 -5.99 -1.51
C LEU A 52 4.48 -4.99 -1.50
N PHE A 53 3.33 -5.41 -0.98
CA PHE A 53 2.18 -4.54 -0.79
C PHE A 53 1.84 -4.35 0.67
N PHE A 54 1.59 -3.10 1.06
CA PHE A 54 0.83 -2.75 2.26
C PHE A 54 -0.53 -2.21 1.80
N THR A 55 -1.61 -2.79 2.30
CA THR A 55 -2.97 -2.40 1.92
C THR A 55 -3.76 -1.89 3.11
N ALA A 56 -4.61 -0.90 2.88
CA ALA A 56 -5.45 -0.30 3.92
C ALA A 56 -6.61 -1.20 4.37
N ALA A 57 -6.98 -2.18 3.57
CA ALA A 57 -8.06 -3.12 3.82
C ALA A 57 -7.74 -4.49 3.23
N ASN A 58 -8.42 -5.53 3.72
CA ASN A 58 -8.38 -6.84 3.07
C ASN A 58 -9.26 -6.87 1.79
N GLY A 59 -9.43 -8.04 1.18
CA GLY A 59 -10.20 -8.19 -0.05
C GLY A 59 -11.71 -8.04 0.10
N ASP A 60 -12.21 -8.12 1.33
CA ASP A 60 -13.65 -8.20 1.63
C ASP A 60 -14.20 -6.99 2.36
N GLU A 61 -13.39 -5.98 2.63
CA GLU A 61 -13.79 -4.81 3.41
C GLU A 61 -13.47 -3.47 2.75
N THR A 62 -14.15 -2.43 3.19
CA THR A 62 -13.87 -1.05 2.78
C THR A 62 -12.75 -0.43 3.63
N SER A 63 -11.92 0.40 3.01
CA SER A 63 -11.05 1.30 3.77
C SER A 63 -11.88 2.43 4.39
N LYS A 64 -11.42 2.97 5.53
CA LYS A 64 -12.15 4.01 6.26
C LYS A 64 -11.52 5.38 6.04
N ALA A 65 -12.37 6.33 5.67
CA ALA A 65 -12.01 7.75 5.67
C ALA A 65 -11.97 8.29 7.11
N ASP A 66 -11.01 9.14 7.41
CA ASP A 66 -10.68 9.56 8.79
C ASP A 66 -11.27 10.92 9.15
N ILE A 67 -11.22 11.89 8.23
CA ILE A 67 -11.62 13.27 8.51
C ILE A 67 -12.71 13.71 7.55
N PHE A 68 -13.88 14.04 8.12
CA PHE A 68 -14.98 14.64 7.36
C PHE A 68 -14.92 16.16 7.52
N ASN A 69 -14.87 16.89 6.42
CA ASN A 69 -14.96 18.34 6.41
C ASN A 69 -16.41 18.77 6.18
N GLU A 70 -17.04 19.33 7.21
CA GLU A 70 -18.45 19.72 7.18
C GLU A 70 -18.71 20.89 6.21
N GLU A 71 -17.78 21.82 6.07
CA GLU A 71 -17.94 22.97 5.18
C GLU A 71 -17.94 22.56 3.70
N LEU A 72 -17.09 21.61 3.35
CA LEU A 72 -16.96 21.10 1.99
C LEU A 72 -17.82 19.87 1.72
N ASN A 73 -18.42 19.32 2.77
CA ASN A 73 -19.21 18.07 2.72
C ASN A 73 -18.47 16.91 2.04
N VAL A 74 -17.18 16.77 2.33
CA VAL A 74 -16.31 15.72 1.78
C VAL A 74 -15.42 15.10 2.85
N TRP A 75 -15.02 13.86 2.62
CA TRP A 75 -13.99 13.16 3.39
C TRP A 75 -12.62 13.60 2.88
N MET A 76 -11.77 14.11 3.79
CA MET A 76 -10.50 14.76 3.45
C MET A 76 -9.30 13.81 3.50
N SER A 77 -9.35 12.78 4.30
CA SER A 77 -8.21 11.90 4.51
C SER A 77 -8.66 10.50 4.93
N ASN A 78 -7.79 9.55 4.69
CA ASN A 78 -7.92 8.19 5.17
C ASN A 78 -6.86 7.91 6.25
N ARG A 79 -7.23 7.13 7.26
CA ARG A 79 -6.37 6.85 8.41
C ARG A 79 -5.06 6.15 8.03
N PHE A 80 -5.11 5.26 7.06
CA PHE A 80 -3.92 4.57 6.55
C PHE A 80 -2.89 5.55 5.99
N THR A 81 -3.30 6.43 5.07
CA THR A 81 -2.41 7.44 4.47
C THR A 81 -1.92 8.45 5.50
N SER A 82 -2.80 8.96 6.36
CA SER A 82 -2.40 9.93 7.38
C SER A 82 -1.39 9.35 8.37
N THR A 83 -1.61 8.12 8.82
CA THR A 83 -0.65 7.42 9.69
C THR A 83 0.69 7.21 8.99
N CYS A 84 0.67 6.83 7.71
CA CYS A 84 1.91 6.66 6.93
C CYS A 84 2.72 7.97 6.87
N ILE A 85 2.08 9.08 6.57
CA ILE A 85 2.71 10.40 6.52
C ILE A 85 3.25 10.80 7.90
N GLU A 86 2.47 10.63 8.96
CA GLU A 86 2.90 10.92 10.34
C GLU A 86 4.14 10.13 10.73
N GLN A 87 4.15 8.82 10.48
CA GLN A 87 5.28 7.95 10.85
C GLN A 87 6.53 8.27 10.04
N LEU A 88 6.42 8.51 8.74
CA LEU A 88 7.54 8.88 7.89
C LEU A 88 8.09 10.28 8.21
N SER A 89 7.24 11.22 8.61
CA SER A 89 7.66 12.55 9.04
C SER A 89 8.41 12.51 10.38
N ALA A 90 7.97 11.65 11.30
CA ALA A 90 8.61 11.50 12.62
C ALA A 90 9.91 10.68 12.52
N GLN A 91 9.94 9.65 11.70
CA GLN A 91 11.06 8.74 11.54
C GLN A 91 11.22 8.32 10.06
N PRO A 92 11.90 9.12 9.23
CA PRO A 92 12.03 8.86 7.79
C PRO A 92 12.71 7.52 7.45
N ASP A 93 13.54 7.01 8.35
CA ASP A 93 14.26 5.74 8.18
C ASP A 93 13.65 4.59 9.00
N ILE A 94 12.35 4.67 9.30
CA ILE A 94 11.62 3.59 9.99
C ILE A 94 11.74 2.27 9.21
N SER A 95 11.90 1.15 9.93
CA SER A 95 11.90 -0.16 9.27
C SER A 95 10.54 -0.49 8.65
N LEU A 96 10.52 -1.30 7.60
CA LEU A 96 9.28 -1.76 6.97
C LEU A 96 8.38 -2.49 7.97
N ARG A 97 9.00 -3.30 8.84
CA ARG A 97 8.29 -4.00 9.92
C ARG A 97 7.57 -3.02 10.85
N ASP A 98 8.29 -2.01 11.35
CA ASP A 98 7.74 -1.07 12.32
C ASP A 98 6.69 -0.17 11.67
N LEU A 99 6.90 0.24 10.42
CA LEU A 99 5.89 0.97 9.66
C LEU A 99 4.61 0.16 9.48
N TYR A 100 4.72 -1.10 9.06
CA TYR A 100 3.56 -1.99 8.96
C TYR A 100 2.83 -2.13 10.29
N TYR A 101 3.57 -2.34 11.36
CA TYR A 101 3.00 -2.47 12.71
C TYR A 101 2.25 -1.21 13.15
N ARG A 102 2.83 -0.04 12.89
CA ARG A 102 2.19 1.25 13.18
C ARG A 102 0.92 1.47 12.35
N LEU A 103 0.97 1.12 11.08
CA LEU A 103 -0.21 1.17 10.20
C LEU A 103 -1.30 0.23 10.70
N PHE A 104 -0.93 -0.98 11.07
CA PHE A 104 -1.86 -1.99 11.61
C PHE A 104 -2.57 -1.52 12.88
N ILE A 105 -1.83 -0.95 13.83
CA ILE A 105 -2.39 -0.49 15.11
C ILE A 105 -3.28 0.75 14.92
N ASN A 106 -2.86 1.70 14.08
CA ASN A 106 -3.49 3.01 14.01
C ASN A 106 -4.60 3.12 12.96
N THR A 107 -4.72 2.15 12.05
CA THR A 107 -5.80 2.11 11.07
C THR A 107 -7.00 1.38 11.68
N VAL A 108 -7.88 2.13 12.31
CA VAL A 108 -9.06 1.58 13.00
C VAL A 108 -10.20 1.39 12.00
N GLY A 109 -10.89 0.24 12.08
CA GLY A 109 -12.08 -0.06 11.27
C GLY A 109 -11.81 -0.75 9.95
N SER A 110 -10.55 -1.03 9.61
CA SER A 110 -10.16 -1.91 8.52
C SER A 110 -8.90 -2.69 8.90
N HIS A 111 -8.61 -3.78 8.19
CA HIS A 111 -7.45 -4.63 8.45
C HIS A 111 -6.33 -4.28 7.48
N VAL A 112 -5.30 -3.62 7.99
CA VAL A 112 -4.07 -3.40 7.23
C VAL A 112 -3.40 -4.74 6.98
N MET A 113 -3.13 -5.03 5.72
CA MET A 113 -2.57 -6.30 5.29
C MET A 113 -1.24 -6.11 4.58
N VAL A 114 -0.45 -7.16 4.59
CA VAL A 114 0.76 -7.28 3.79
C VAL A 114 0.60 -8.44 2.80
N TYR A 115 0.92 -8.20 1.54
CA TYR A 115 0.83 -9.21 0.48
C TYR A 115 2.17 -9.40 -0.19
N ASN A 116 2.39 -10.63 -0.69
CA ASN A 116 3.56 -11.02 -1.46
C ASN A 116 4.88 -11.07 -0.67
N ALA A 117 4.83 -11.04 0.66
CA ALA A 117 6.03 -11.07 1.50
C ALA A 117 6.97 -12.26 1.22
N PRO A 118 6.49 -13.50 0.96
CA PRO A 118 7.36 -14.63 0.66
C PRO A 118 8.23 -14.46 -0.59
N PHE A 119 7.79 -13.65 -1.54
CA PHE A 119 8.49 -13.38 -2.81
C PHE A 119 9.31 -12.09 -2.78
N TYR A 120 9.13 -11.30 -1.74
CA TYR A 120 9.84 -10.03 -1.56
C TYR A 120 11.23 -10.23 -0.94
N GLY A 121 11.31 -11.04 0.08
CA GLY A 121 12.51 -11.22 0.89
C GLY A 121 12.28 -10.79 2.35
N ASN A 122 13.35 -10.39 3.04
CA ASN A 122 13.28 -10.07 4.46
C ASN A 122 12.95 -8.59 4.71
N MET A 123 11.67 -8.29 4.90
CA MET A 123 11.21 -6.94 5.24
C MET A 123 11.68 -6.45 6.63
N TYR A 124 12.12 -7.34 7.50
CA TYR A 124 12.60 -6.97 8.84
C TYR A 124 13.96 -6.27 8.82
N GLN A 125 14.73 -6.43 7.75
CA GLN A 125 16.07 -5.87 7.59
C GLN A 125 16.10 -4.63 6.68
N GLN A 126 14.96 -4.16 6.22
CA GLN A 126 14.88 -3.02 5.33
C GLN A 126 14.20 -1.82 5.99
N ASN A 127 14.73 -0.65 5.68
CA ASN A 127 14.22 0.63 6.17
C ASN A 127 13.65 1.47 5.04
N MET A 128 12.73 2.36 5.38
CA MET A 128 12.10 3.27 4.42
C MET A 128 13.09 4.21 3.74
N GLY A 129 14.21 4.53 4.37
CA GLY A 129 15.30 5.31 3.77
C GLY A 129 15.92 4.69 2.51
N GLU A 130 15.72 3.38 2.30
CA GLU A 130 16.14 2.71 1.05
C GLU A 130 15.21 3.03 -0.13
N PHE A 131 13.98 3.44 0.13
CA PHE A 131 12.96 3.76 -0.89
C PHE A 131 12.75 5.27 -1.05
N ILE A 132 12.87 6.03 0.02
CA ILE A 132 12.58 7.47 0.06
C ILE A 132 13.81 8.20 0.54
N GLN A 133 14.35 9.08 -0.30
CA GLN A 133 15.41 9.99 0.09
C GLN A 133 14.82 11.38 0.31
N PHE A 134 14.79 11.82 1.55
CA PHE A 134 14.49 13.21 1.88
C PHE A 134 15.77 14.04 1.66
N ARG A 135 15.73 14.92 0.72
CA ARG A 135 16.78 15.91 0.48
C ARG A 135 16.46 17.23 1.16
#